data_f642e43f2ed7e69a50e24b550dd1096e
#
_entry.id   f642e43f2ed7e69a50e24b550dd1096e
#
_cell.length_a   1.000
_cell.length_b   1.000
_cell.length_c   1.000
_cell.angle_alpha   90.00
_cell.angle_beta   90.00
_cell.angle_gamma   90.00
#
_symmetry.space_group_name_H-M   'P 1'
#
loop_
_entity.id
_entity.type
_entity.pdbx_description
1 polymer ?
#
loop_
_entity_poly.entity_id
_entity_poly.type
_entity_poly.pdbx_seq_one_letter_code
_entity_poly.pdbx_strand_id
1 'polypeptide(L)'
;MSGRRRIAALLVVVVAGLSAACGSKVPAAPTSPSSPSTTVTIMGAARLSPEQIVAWFNGRQPRPPGVYGATVSVETMARIFVEEGAAEGVTGDVAFMQSVVETAWFRFSGSVPASSNNFAGIGATDSNPSPAVFADARTGVRAQIQHLRAYADPAALTCTVPPLHNPCVDPRFHLVVPKGKAATWNQMGNGNWATAPTYAGSILQLYTEALTFNGLRP
;
A
#
# COMPACT_ATOMS: atom_id res chain seq x y z
N MET A 1 -17.15 10.49 -58.78
CA MET A 1 -16.01 9.82 -59.49
C MET A 1 -15.62 8.60 -58.61
N SER A 2 -15.70 7.44 -59.28
CA SER A 2 -15.71 6.08 -58.71
C SER A 2 -14.29 5.64 -58.32
N GLY A 3 -14.14 5.14 -57.08
CA GLY A 3 -12.88 4.53 -56.57
C GLY A 3 -13.14 3.10 -56.15
N ARG A 4 -12.77 2.15 -56.98
CA ARG A 4 -13.03 0.70 -56.88
C ARG A 4 -12.24 0.08 -55.72
N ARG A 5 -12.93 -0.63 -54.85
CA ARG A 5 -12.36 -1.56 -53.87
C ARG A 5 -11.87 -2.82 -54.58
N ARG A 6 -10.62 -3.19 -54.41
CA ARG A 6 -10.04 -4.46 -54.84
C ARG A 6 -10.09 -5.44 -53.65
N ILE A 7 -10.85 -6.51 -53.81
CA ILE A 7 -10.89 -7.64 -52.92
C ILE A 7 -9.82 -8.62 -53.38
N ALA A 8 -8.85 -8.92 -52.52
CA ALA A 8 -7.86 -9.99 -52.76
C ALA A 8 -8.35 -11.27 -52.08
N ALA A 9 -8.62 -12.25 -52.94
CA ALA A 9 -8.96 -13.60 -52.46
C ALA A 9 -7.69 -14.34 -52.06
N LEU A 10 -7.66 -14.85 -50.81
CA LEU A 10 -6.58 -15.67 -50.29
C LEU A 10 -6.93 -17.16 -50.52
N LEU A 11 -6.11 -17.82 -51.32
CA LEU A 11 -6.23 -19.27 -51.64
C LEU A 11 -5.67 -20.06 -50.45
N VAL A 12 -6.51 -20.90 -49.80
CA VAL A 12 -6.10 -21.84 -48.76
C VAL A 12 -5.69 -23.15 -49.39
N VAL A 13 -4.43 -23.49 -49.36
CA VAL A 13 -3.91 -24.82 -49.72
C VAL A 13 -3.91 -25.69 -48.47
N VAL A 14 -4.74 -26.70 -48.45
CA VAL A 14 -4.74 -27.74 -47.40
C VAL A 14 -3.71 -28.79 -47.78
N VAL A 15 -2.62 -28.89 -47.03
CA VAL A 15 -1.66 -29.99 -47.11
C VAL A 15 -1.94 -30.95 -45.94
N ALA A 16 -2.47 -32.12 -46.25
CA ALA A 16 -2.62 -33.19 -45.28
C ALA A 16 -1.28 -33.88 -45.10
N GLY A 17 -0.61 -33.62 -43.95
CA GLY A 17 0.61 -34.33 -43.54
C GLY A 17 0.29 -35.30 -42.41
N LEU A 18 0.39 -36.59 -42.64
CA LEU A 18 0.45 -37.61 -41.59
C LEU A 18 1.72 -37.39 -40.77
N SER A 19 1.59 -37.10 -39.47
CA SER A 19 2.72 -37.07 -38.55
C SER A 19 2.49 -38.13 -37.48
N ALA A 20 3.37 -39.11 -37.45
CA ALA A 20 3.46 -40.14 -36.42
C ALA A 20 3.70 -39.51 -35.04
N ALA A 21 2.91 -39.87 -34.04
CA ALA A 21 3.07 -39.44 -32.68
C ALA A 21 4.24 -40.18 -32.02
N CYS A 22 5.41 -39.50 -31.93
CA CYS A 22 6.41 -39.83 -30.94
C CYS A 22 6.12 -39.05 -29.66
N GLY A 23 5.58 -39.72 -28.64
CA GLY A 23 5.31 -39.16 -27.35
C GLY A 23 6.60 -38.86 -26.57
N SER A 24 7.14 -37.66 -26.72
CA SER A 24 8.19 -37.15 -25.83
C SER A 24 7.52 -36.60 -24.57
N LYS A 25 7.65 -37.32 -23.45
CA LYS A 25 7.32 -36.76 -22.12
C LYS A 25 8.25 -35.56 -21.88
N VAL A 26 7.70 -34.36 -21.97
CA VAL A 26 8.36 -33.15 -21.49
C VAL A 26 8.46 -33.27 -19.97
N PRO A 27 9.66 -33.18 -19.36
CA PRO A 27 9.77 -33.13 -17.92
C PRO A 27 9.06 -31.91 -17.41
N ALA A 28 8.17 -32.06 -16.42
CA ALA A 28 7.56 -30.95 -15.74
C ALA A 28 8.66 -30.02 -15.19
N ALA A 29 8.62 -28.73 -15.53
CA ALA A 29 9.52 -27.75 -14.95
C ALA A 29 9.41 -27.80 -13.41
N PRO A 30 10.54 -27.70 -12.68
CA PRO A 30 10.49 -27.68 -11.22
C PRO A 30 9.61 -26.51 -10.80
N THR A 31 8.52 -26.80 -10.12
CA THR A 31 7.71 -25.81 -9.42
C THR A 31 8.62 -25.19 -8.36
N SER A 32 9.01 -23.93 -8.58
CA SER A 32 9.68 -23.14 -7.55
C SER A 32 8.83 -23.20 -6.29
N PRO A 33 9.41 -23.49 -5.11
CA PRO A 33 8.66 -23.46 -3.88
C PRO A 33 8.10 -22.05 -3.71
N SER A 34 6.78 -21.94 -3.68
CA SER A 34 6.12 -20.69 -3.29
C SER A 34 6.57 -20.41 -1.85
N SER A 35 7.38 -19.38 -1.66
CA SER A 35 7.69 -18.88 -0.32
C SER A 35 6.37 -18.70 0.43
N PRO A 36 6.27 -19.14 1.70
CA PRO A 36 5.07 -18.92 2.48
C PRO A 36 4.77 -17.41 2.48
N SER A 37 3.64 -17.03 1.91
CA SER A 37 3.19 -15.65 1.94
C SER A 37 2.90 -15.30 3.40
N THR A 38 3.84 -14.63 4.04
CA THR A 38 3.68 -14.24 5.45
C THR A 38 2.53 -13.24 5.52
N THR A 39 1.45 -13.65 6.16
CA THR A 39 0.30 -12.79 6.39
C THR A 39 0.67 -11.74 7.44
N VAL A 40 0.63 -10.47 7.09
CA VAL A 40 0.92 -9.35 7.99
C VAL A 40 -0.40 -8.73 8.43
N THR A 41 -0.69 -8.78 9.74
CA THR A 41 -1.91 -8.18 10.31
C THR A 41 -1.78 -6.66 10.38
N ILE A 42 -2.89 -5.94 10.25
CA ILE A 42 -2.94 -4.49 10.46
C ILE A 42 -2.90 -4.20 11.97
N MET A 43 -3.69 -4.95 12.77
CA MET A 43 -3.62 -4.86 14.22
C MET A 43 -2.38 -5.58 14.72
N GLY A 44 -1.61 -4.91 15.61
CA GLY A 44 -0.40 -5.46 16.22
C GLY A 44 0.62 -4.40 16.59
N ALA A 45 1.73 -4.85 17.18
CA ALA A 45 2.86 -4.00 17.51
C ALA A 45 3.81 -3.84 16.30
N ALA A 46 4.45 -2.69 16.19
CA ALA A 46 5.54 -2.47 15.25
C ALA A 46 6.71 -3.43 15.55
N ARG A 47 7.33 -3.99 14.51
CA ARG A 47 8.55 -4.83 14.62
C ARG A 47 9.82 -4.01 14.40
N LEU A 48 9.73 -2.89 13.67
CA LEU A 48 10.82 -1.96 13.45
C LEU A 48 10.72 -0.80 14.44
N SER A 49 11.85 -0.44 15.06
CA SER A 49 11.94 0.79 15.82
C SER A 49 11.97 2.02 14.89
N PRO A 50 11.70 3.24 15.40
CA PRO A 50 11.86 4.45 14.61
C PRO A 50 13.25 4.57 13.97
N GLU A 51 14.32 4.24 14.69
CA GLU A 51 15.70 4.30 14.22
C GLU A 51 15.96 3.31 13.10
N GLN A 52 15.38 2.10 13.19
CA GLN A 52 15.47 1.08 12.15
C GLN A 52 14.74 1.49 10.86
N ILE A 53 13.57 2.12 10.99
CA ILE A 53 12.83 2.69 9.85
C ILE A 53 13.68 3.77 9.16
N VAL A 54 14.26 4.68 9.94
CA VAL A 54 15.11 5.76 9.43
C VAL A 54 16.39 5.21 8.77
N ALA A 55 17.04 4.23 9.40
CA ALA A 55 18.24 3.59 8.83
C ALA A 55 17.93 2.97 7.45
N TRP A 56 16.84 2.23 7.33
CA TRP A 56 16.40 1.68 6.05
C TRP A 56 16.06 2.79 5.04
N PHE A 57 15.24 3.78 5.43
CA PHE A 57 14.79 4.85 4.54
C PHE A 57 15.98 5.64 3.98
N ASN A 58 16.97 5.93 4.81
CA ASN A 58 18.18 6.66 4.43
C ASN A 58 19.21 5.79 3.69
N GLY A 59 19.31 4.51 4.04
CA GLY A 59 20.29 3.58 3.48
C GLY A 59 19.85 2.86 2.20
N ARG A 60 18.56 2.90 1.85
CA ARG A 60 18.03 2.19 0.68
C ARG A 60 18.65 2.68 -0.63
N GLN A 61 19.08 1.73 -1.48
CA GLN A 61 19.60 2.00 -2.81
C GLN A 61 18.89 1.10 -3.84
N PRO A 62 18.59 1.61 -5.06
CA PRO A 62 18.70 3.02 -5.44
C PRO A 62 17.67 3.89 -4.70
N ARG A 63 18.04 5.10 -4.38
CA ARG A 63 17.08 6.08 -3.87
C ARG A 63 16.17 6.55 -5.00
N PRO A 64 14.85 6.57 -4.78
CA PRO A 64 13.97 7.22 -5.74
C PRO A 64 14.34 8.71 -5.92
N PRO A 65 14.31 9.25 -7.15
CA PRO A 65 14.64 10.66 -7.39
C PRO A 65 13.64 11.60 -6.72
N GLY A 66 14.10 12.77 -6.27
CA GLY A 66 13.27 13.82 -5.68
C GLY A 66 13.67 14.16 -4.24
N VAL A 67 13.11 15.26 -3.74
CA VAL A 67 13.41 15.81 -2.42
C VAL A 67 12.32 15.38 -1.42
N TYR A 68 12.72 15.00 -0.22
CA TYR A 68 11.82 14.80 0.91
C TYR A 68 11.10 16.12 1.24
N GLY A 69 9.76 16.12 1.23
CA GLY A 69 8.95 17.33 1.35
C GLY A 69 7.96 17.35 2.51
N ALA A 70 7.98 16.33 3.40
CA ALA A 70 7.08 16.35 4.55
C ALA A 70 7.41 17.52 5.51
N THR A 71 6.43 17.93 6.29
CA THR A 71 6.51 19.08 7.22
C THR A 71 7.40 18.84 8.44
N VAL A 72 7.79 17.58 8.69
CA VAL A 72 8.70 17.16 9.75
C VAL A 72 9.80 16.26 9.17
N SER A 73 10.91 16.11 9.89
CA SER A 73 12.00 15.22 9.46
C SER A 73 11.57 13.75 9.43
N VAL A 74 12.30 12.91 8.69
CA VAL A 74 12.02 11.48 8.61
C VAL A 74 12.13 10.78 9.97
N GLU A 75 13.03 11.23 10.83
CA GLU A 75 13.20 10.74 12.20
C GLU A 75 11.94 11.01 13.04
N THR A 76 11.43 12.23 12.95
CA THR A 76 10.19 12.63 13.62
C THR A 76 9.01 11.85 13.04
N MET A 77 8.94 11.69 11.73
CA MET A 77 7.87 10.96 11.05
C MET A 77 7.85 9.48 11.49
N ALA A 78 8.98 8.78 11.45
CA ALA A 78 9.07 7.38 11.86
C ALA A 78 8.65 7.19 13.34
N ARG A 79 9.09 8.10 14.22
CA ARG A 79 8.71 8.08 15.63
C ARG A 79 7.20 8.27 15.81
N ILE A 80 6.59 9.23 15.13
CA ILE A 80 5.15 9.48 15.20
C ILE A 80 4.36 8.25 14.74
N PHE A 81 4.76 7.61 13.64
CA PHE A 81 4.08 6.40 13.15
C PHE A 81 4.10 5.25 14.15
N VAL A 82 5.25 5.00 14.79
CA VAL A 82 5.36 3.93 15.80
C VAL A 82 4.56 4.27 17.05
N GLU A 83 4.62 5.52 17.54
CA GLU A 83 3.88 5.98 18.72
C GLU A 83 2.35 5.94 18.51
N GLU A 84 1.87 6.50 17.40
CA GLU A 84 0.43 6.54 17.08
C GLU A 84 -0.11 5.13 16.77
N GLY A 85 0.70 4.31 16.09
CA GLY A 85 0.40 2.89 15.88
C GLY A 85 0.23 2.15 17.20
N ALA A 86 1.19 2.29 18.12
CA ALA A 86 1.12 1.66 19.45
C ALA A 86 -0.10 2.14 20.24
N ALA A 87 -0.46 3.43 20.18
CA ALA A 87 -1.61 3.99 20.87
C ALA A 87 -2.96 3.37 20.42
N GLU A 88 -3.10 3.10 19.11
CA GLU A 88 -4.32 2.55 18.52
C GLU A 88 -4.25 1.02 18.29
N GLY A 89 -3.12 0.38 18.62
CA GLY A 89 -2.90 -1.07 18.44
C GLY A 89 -2.70 -1.47 16.97
N VAL A 90 -2.19 -0.57 16.12
CA VAL A 90 -1.93 -0.78 14.69
C VAL A 90 -0.43 -0.89 14.44
N THR A 91 0.00 -1.72 13.47
CA THR A 91 1.40 -1.86 13.06
C THR A 91 1.91 -0.56 12.40
N GLY A 92 2.41 0.36 13.22
CA GLY A 92 2.83 1.70 12.79
C GLY A 92 3.99 1.70 11.79
N ASP A 93 4.88 0.73 11.88
CA ASP A 93 5.99 0.53 10.94
C ASP A 93 5.49 0.18 9.53
N VAL A 94 4.48 -0.67 9.40
CA VAL A 94 3.87 -0.98 8.10
C VAL A 94 3.03 0.20 7.58
N ALA A 95 2.35 0.93 8.48
CA ALA A 95 1.65 2.16 8.12
C ALA A 95 2.59 3.24 7.58
N PHE A 96 3.83 3.33 8.09
CA PHE A 96 4.88 4.17 7.50
C PHE A 96 5.20 3.75 6.06
N MET A 97 5.32 2.42 5.78
CA MET A 97 5.54 1.93 4.40
C MET A 97 4.37 2.26 3.48
N GLN A 98 3.14 2.23 3.99
CA GLN A 98 1.97 2.70 3.25
C GLN A 98 2.14 4.17 2.85
N SER A 99 2.54 5.03 3.76
CA SER A 99 2.75 6.45 3.46
C SER A 99 3.90 6.69 2.47
N VAL A 100 4.94 5.88 2.50
CA VAL A 100 6.00 5.89 1.46
C VAL A 100 5.39 5.66 0.07
N VAL A 101 4.46 4.72 -0.07
CA VAL A 101 3.75 4.44 -1.33
C VAL A 101 2.82 5.61 -1.70
N GLU A 102 1.95 6.03 -0.78
CA GLU A 102 0.90 7.04 -1.02
C GLU A 102 1.46 8.42 -1.39
N THR A 103 2.60 8.80 -0.82
CA THR A 103 3.21 10.11 -1.00
C THR A 103 4.38 10.10 -1.98
N ALA A 104 4.62 8.99 -2.66
CA ALA A 104 5.80 8.79 -3.49
C ALA A 104 7.10 9.13 -2.73
N TRP A 105 7.34 8.47 -1.58
CA TRP A 105 8.51 8.68 -0.71
C TRP A 105 8.52 10.06 -0.04
N PHE A 106 7.38 10.51 0.45
CA PHE A 106 7.19 11.84 1.06
C PHE A 106 7.61 13.00 0.15
N ARG A 107 7.46 12.84 -1.18
CA ARG A 107 7.72 13.90 -2.17
C ARG A 107 6.46 14.64 -2.58
N PHE A 108 5.29 14.05 -2.33
CA PHE A 108 3.99 14.67 -2.62
C PHE A 108 3.85 15.12 -4.08
N SER A 109 4.20 14.24 -5.01
CA SER A 109 4.13 14.52 -6.45
C SER A 109 2.70 14.46 -7.03
N GLY A 110 1.71 14.11 -6.20
CA GLY A 110 0.31 14.02 -6.58
C GLY A 110 -0.51 15.26 -6.21
N SER A 111 -1.83 15.09 -6.17
CA SER A 111 -2.80 16.16 -5.86
C SER A 111 -2.87 16.54 -4.37
N VAL A 112 -2.28 15.74 -3.48
CA VAL A 112 -2.25 15.99 -2.03
C VAL A 112 -0.96 16.73 -1.69
N PRO A 113 -1.01 18.02 -1.29
CA PRO A 113 0.20 18.79 -0.99
C PRO A 113 0.79 18.37 0.38
N ALA A 114 2.10 18.53 0.53
CA ALA A 114 2.82 18.24 1.79
C ALA A 114 2.26 19.02 2.99
N SER A 115 1.83 20.26 2.78
CA SER A 115 1.24 21.12 3.80
C SER A 115 -0.10 20.63 4.36
N SER A 116 -0.75 19.67 3.70
CA SER A 116 -1.98 19.06 4.21
C SER A 116 -1.73 18.07 5.34
N ASN A 117 -0.49 17.65 5.58
CA ASN A 117 -0.12 16.58 6.54
C ASN A 117 -0.93 15.28 6.34
N ASN A 118 -1.37 15.02 5.12
CA ASN A 118 -2.17 13.85 4.77
C ASN A 118 -1.26 12.82 4.08
N PHE A 119 -0.85 11.81 4.82
CA PHE A 119 0.14 10.83 4.38
C PHE A 119 -0.46 9.57 3.74
N ALA A 120 -1.79 9.53 3.63
CA ALA A 120 -2.52 8.36 3.16
C ALA A 120 -3.65 8.69 2.18
N GLY A 121 -3.70 9.90 1.65
CA GLY A 121 -4.71 10.32 0.70
C GLY A 121 -6.14 10.36 1.26
N ILE A 122 -6.30 10.49 2.58
CA ILE A 122 -7.63 10.49 3.22
C ILE A 122 -8.49 11.61 2.61
N GLY A 123 -9.68 11.24 2.13
CA GLY A 123 -10.60 12.19 1.51
C GLY A 123 -10.35 12.48 0.03
N ALA A 124 -9.19 12.14 -0.51
CA ALA A 124 -8.95 12.20 -1.94
C ALA A 124 -9.63 10.99 -2.60
N THR A 125 -10.60 11.24 -3.46
CA THR A 125 -11.23 10.22 -4.31
C THR A 125 -11.33 10.76 -5.72
N ASP A 126 -11.44 9.88 -6.71
CA ASP A 126 -11.59 10.28 -8.12
C ASP A 126 -12.80 11.21 -8.35
N SER A 127 -13.85 11.06 -7.54
CA SER A 127 -15.08 11.84 -7.61
C SER A 127 -15.09 13.10 -6.70
N ASN A 128 -14.19 13.17 -5.72
CA ASN A 128 -14.03 14.31 -4.82
C ASN A 128 -12.54 14.55 -4.52
N PRO A 129 -11.88 15.44 -5.28
CA PRO A 129 -10.46 15.73 -5.13
C PRO A 129 -10.13 16.60 -3.92
N SER A 130 -11.00 16.68 -2.91
CA SER A 130 -10.76 17.47 -1.71
C SER A 130 -10.14 16.60 -0.60
N PRO A 131 -8.80 16.45 -0.55
CA PRO A 131 -8.14 15.71 0.49
C PRO A 131 -8.36 16.36 1.86
N ALA A 132 -8.41 15.54 2.91
CA ALA A 132 -8.41 16.04 4.27
C ALA A 132 -7.10 16.81 4.56
N VAL A 133 -7.23 17.90 5.35
CA VAL A 133 -6.10 18.71 5.80
C VAL A 133 -6.00 18.58 7.31
N PHE A 134 -4.81 18.30 7.81
CA PHE A 134 -4.52 18.12 9.24
C PHE A 134 -3.60 19.23 9.74
N ALA A 135 -3.79 19.63 11.00
CA ALA A 135 -3.07 20.76 11.61
C ALA A 135 -1.54 20.54 11.66
N ASP A 136 -1.14 19.31 11.88
CA ASP A 136 0.27 18.88 11.98
C ASP A 136 0.46 17.42 11.56
N ALA A 137 1.72 16.99 11.47
CA ALA A 137 2.08 15.65 11.03
C ALA A 137 1.52 14.56 11.96
N ARG A 138 1.52 14.77 13.29
CA ARG A 138 1.00 13.80 14.25
C ARG A 138 -0.50 13.59 14.06
N THR A 139 -1.25 14.66 13.89
CA THR A 139 -2.69 14.61 13.63
C THR A 139 -2.99 13.85 12.33
N GLY A 140 -2.22 14.09 11.26
CA GLY A 140 -2.39 13.38 10.00
C GLY A 140 -2.06 11.88 10.10
N VAL A 141 -0.99 11.52 10.80
CA VAL A 141 -0.65 10.12 11.07
C VAL A 141 -1.73 9.46 11.94
N ARG A 142 -2.20 10.13 13.01
CA ARG A 142 -3.30 9.61 13.84
C ARG A 142 -4.54 9.32 12.99
N ALA A 143 -4.91 10.20 12.09
CA ALA A 143 -6.06 9.97 11.19
C ALA A 143 -5.87 8.71 10.33
N GLN A 144 -4.68 8.52 9.75
CA GLN A 144 -4.36 7.30 8.99
C GLN A 144 -4.45 6.05 9.86
N ILE A 145 -3.86 6.06 11.04
CA ILE A 145 -3.88 4.93 11.98
C ILE A 145 -5.31 4.57 12.40
N GLN A 146 -6.15 5.57 12.70
CA GLN A 146 -7.56 5.35 13.01
C GLN A 146 -8.33 4.77 11.82
N HIS A 147 -8.05 5.23 10.61
CA HIS A 147 -8.65 4.67 9.39
C HIS A 147 -8.27 3.21 9.20
N LEU A 148 -6.99 2.86 9.39
CA LEU A 148 -6.48 1.49 9.35
C LEU A 148 -7.14 0.61 10.42
N ARG A 149 -7.28 1.10 11.65
CA ARG A 149 -8.01 0.41 12.70
C ARG A 149 -9.46 0.12 12.31
N ALA A 150 -10.15 1.09 11.69
CA ALA A 150 -11.50 0.87 11.20
C ALA A 150 -11.59 -0.25 10.16
N TYR A 151 -10.56 -0.42 9.32
CA TYR A 151 -10.49 -1.55 8.39
C TYR A 151 -10.27 -2.88 9.09
N ALA A 152 -9.48 -2.92 10.16
CA ALA A 152 -8.96 -4.17 10.73
C ALA A 152 -9.72 -4.66 11.96
N ASP A 153 -10.27 -3.76 12.77
CA ASP A 153 -10.91 -4.08 14.05
C ASP A 153 -12.45 -4.01 13.93
N PRO A 154 -13.16 -5.15 13.97
CA PRO A 154 -14.63 -5.13 13.92
C PRO A 154 -15.27 -4.47 15.16
N ALA A 155 -14.53 -4.33 16.26
CA ALA A 155 -15.00 -3.66 17.48
C ALA A 155 -14.74 -2.15 17.48
N ALA A 156 -14.05 -1.61 16.47
CA ALA A 156 -13.72 -0.19 16.36
C ALA A 156 -14.96 0.64 15.91
N LEU A 157 -15.99 0.69 16.73
CA LEU A 157 -17.22 1.42 16.40
C LEU A 157 -17.03 2.94 16.53
N THR A 158 -16.13 3.40 17.39
CA THR A 158 -15.77 4.80 17.63
C THR A 158 -14.31 4.91 18.05
N CYS A 159 -13.78 6.14 18.08
CA CYS A 159 -12.43 6.39 18.59
C CYS A 159 -12.48 6.61 20.11
N THR A 160 -11.60 5.94 20.83
CA THR A 160 -11.54 5.94 22.30
C THR A 160 -10.18 6.38 22.84
N VAL A 161 -9.17 6.48 21.97
CA VAL A 161 -7.79 6.82 22.37
C VAL A 161 -7.56 8.32 22.25
N PRO A 162 -7.17 9.02 23.34
CA PRO A 162 -6.86 10.45 23.29
C PRO A 162 -5.68 10.79 22.35
N PRO A 163 -5.66 12.00 21.76
CA PRO A 163 -6.67 13.04 21.87
C PRO A 163 -7.94 12.70 21.08
N LEU A 164 -9.08 12.95 21.68
CA LEU A 164 -10.38 12.74 21.04
C LEU A 164 -10.78 14.01 20.29
N HIS A 165 -11.05 13.88 19.00
CA HIS A 165 -11.73 14.89 18.19
C HIS A 165 -13.06 14.29 17.77
N ASN A 166 -14.12 15.02 17.92
CA ASN A 166 -15.49 14.55 17.81
C ASN A 166 -15.88 14.00 16.42
N PRO A 167 -16.12 12.67 16.28
CA PRO A 167 -15.76 11.65 17.29
C PRO A 167 -14.32 11.13 17.10
N CYS A 168 -13.69 11.26 15.91
CA CYS A 168 -12.37 10.78 15.52
C CYS A 168 -11.55 11.89 14.87
N VAL A 169 -10.23 11.77 14.93
CA VAL A 169 -9.32 12.61 14.13
C VAL A 169 -9.50 12.31 12.64
N ASP A 170 -9.69 11.04 12.29
CA ASP A 170 -10.04 10.64 10.93
C ASP A 170 -11.49 11.06 10.57
N PRO A 171 -11.68 12.01 9.66
CA PRO A 171 -13.01 12.45 9.26
C PRO A 171 -13.80 11.39 8.49
N ARG A 172 -13.12 10.35 8.01
CA ARG A 172 -13.73 9.28 7.21
C ARG A 172 -13.84 7.94 7.96
N PHE A 173 -13.51 7.92 9.24
CA PHE A 173 -13.60 6.72 10.08
C PHE A 173 -14.97 6.03 9.98
N HIS A 174 -16.05 6.80 10.00
CA HIS A 174 -17.43 6.29 9.94
C HIS A 174 -17.80 5.68 8.58
N LEU A 175 -17.07 6.01 7.49
CA LEU A 175 -17.34 5.50 6.14
C LEU A 175 -16.77 4.10 5.89
N VAL A 176 -15.89 3.61 6.75
CA VAL A 176 -15.41 2.23 6.66
C VAL A 176 -16.50 1.29 7.20
N VAL A 177 -17.23 0.63 6.30
CA VAL A 177 -18.36 -0.25 6.63
C VAL A 177 -18.26 -1.53 5.80
N PRO A 178 -18.39 -2.72 6.39
CA PRO A 178 -18.36 -2.96 7.84
C PRO A 178 -16.98 -2.68 8.44
N LYS A 179 -16.91 -2.45 9.75
CA LYS A 179 -15.65 -2.43 10.48
C LYS A 179 -15.03 -3.84 10.43
N GLY A 180 -13.70 -3.91 10.41
CA GLY A 180 -12.99 -5.18 10.34
C GLY A 180 -13.02 -5.87 8.97
N LYS A 181 -13.39 -5.18 7.89
CA LYS A 181 -13.48 -5.76 6.54
C LYS A 181 -12.15 -6.19 5.92
N ALA A 182 -11.03 -5.74 6.46
CA ALA A 182 -9.67 -6.10 6.03
C ALA A 182 -8.73 -6.19 7.24
N ALA A 183 -8.56 -7.38 7.78
CA ALA A 183 -7.74 -7.61 8.98
C ALA A 183 -6.22 -7.59 8.70
N THR A 184 -5.83 -7.74 7.44
CA THR A 184 -4.42 -7.89 7.04
C THR A 184 -4.02 -6.89 5.96
N TRP A 185 -2.74 -6.52 5.94
CA TRP A 185 -2.18 -5.67 4.90
C TRP A 185 -2.32 -6.28 3.50
N ASN A 186 -2.30 -7.63 3.41
CA ASN A 186 -2.51 -8.35 2.15
C ASN A 186 -3.88 -8.06 1.50
N GLN A 187 -4.87 -7.63 2.31
CA GLN A 187 -6.23 -7.34 1.86
C GLN A 187 -6.45 -5.87 1.44
N MET A 188 -5.43 -5.00 1.53
CA MET A 188 -5.60 -3.55 1.35
C MET A 188 -5.70 -3.10 -0.13
N GLY A 189 -5.48 -3.99 -1.09
CA GLY A 189 -5.77 -3.75 -2.51
C GLY A 189 -7.19 -4.22 -2.89
N ASN A 190 -7.46 -4.26 -4.23
CA ASN A 190 -8.67 -4.83 -4.81
C ASN A 190 -9.99 -4.20 -4.31
N GLY A 191 -9.99 -2.90 -4.09
CA GLY A 191 -11.17 -2.12 -3.72
C GLY A 191 -11.41 -1.96 -2.23
N ASN A 192 -10.51 -2.44 -1.36
CA ASN A 192 -10.56 -2.09 0.05
C ASN A 192 -9.99 -0.66 0.25
N TRP A 193 -8.69 -0.51 0.46
CA TRP A 193 -8.09 0.84 0.53
C TRP A 193 -7.90 1.44 -0.87
N ALA A 194 -7.29 0.70 -1.76
CA ALA A 194 -7.03 1.09 -3.14
C ALA A 194 -7.61 0.08 -4.14
N THR A 195 -7.92 0.54 -5.35
CA THR A 195 -8.41 -0.32 -6.43
C THR A 195 -7.31 -1.17 -7.06
N ALA A 196 -6.06 -0.68 -7.05
CA ALA A 196 -4.93 -1.37 -7.66
C ALA A 196 -4.65 -2.72 -6.98
N PRO A 197 -4.58 -3.83 -7.72
CA PRO A 197 -4.33 -5.16 -7.15
C PRO A 197 -2.90 -5.30 -6.59
N THR A 198 -1.96 -4.50 -7.07
CA THR A 198 -0.56 -4.48 -6.63
C THR A 198 -0.31 -3.66 -5.36
N TYR A 199 -1.30 -2.91 -4.88
CA TYR A 199 -1.15 -1.95 -3.79
C TYR A 199 -0.60 -2.59 -2.51
N ALA A 200 -1.26 -3.64 -2.03
CA ALA A 200 -0.81 -4.39 -0.84
C ALA A 200 0.60 -4.96 -1.02
N GLY A 201 0.88 -5.52 -2.21
CA GLY A 201 2.20 -6.05 -2.56
C GLY A 201 3.30 -5.00 -2.48
N SER A 202 3.05 -3.79 -2.94
CA SER A 202 4.02 -2.68 -2.90
C SER A 202 4.37 -2.30 -1.46
N ILE A 203 3.40 -2.22 -0.56
CA ILE A 203 3.62 -1.92 0.87
C ILE A 203 4.43 -3.04 1.53
N LEU A 204 4.01 -4.29 1.33
CA LEU A 204 4.63 -5.46 1.95
C LEU A 204 6.05 -5.72 1.43
N GLN A 205 6.33 -5.38 0.17
CA GLN A 205 7.68 -5.41 -0.38
C GLN A 205 8.60 -4.43 0.37
N LEU A 206 8.19 -3.17 0.55
CA LEU A 206 8.98 -2.19 1.30
C LEU A 206 9.19 -2.63 2.75
N TYR A 207 8.17 -3.20 3.37
CA TYR A 207 8.28 -3.73 4.73
C TYR A 207 9.27 -4.88 4.82
N THR A 208 9.21 -5.84 3.90
CA THR A 208 10.17 -6.94 3.78
C THR A 208 11.60 -6.43 3.58
N GLU A 209 11.79 -5.46 2.69
CA GLU A 209 13.08 -4.81 2.46
C GLU A 209 13.61 -4.17 3.76
N ALA A 210 12.76 -3.47 4.50
CA ALA A 210 13.15 -2.80 5.74
C ALA A 210 13.51 -3.80 6.85
N LEU A 211 12.75 -4.88 6.99
CA LEU A 211 13.08 -5.96 7.91
C LEU A 211 14.44 -6.58 7.58
N THR A 212 14.63 -6.97 6.31
CA THR A 212 15.89 -7.57 5.85
C THR A 212 17.08 -6.65 6.03
N PHE A 213 16.93 -5.36 5.70
CA PHE A 213 17.96 -4.34 5.89
C PHE A 213 18.44 -4.27 7.35
N ASN A 214 17.55 -4.47 8.29
CA ASN A 214 17.83 -4.46 9.72
C ASN A 214 18.15 -5.86 10.30
N GLY A 215 18.36 -6.88 9.46
CA GLY A 215 18.71 -8.23 9.90
C GLY A 215 17.54 -8.99 10.55
N LEU A 216 16.31 -8.52 10.38
CA LEU A 216 15.12 -9.19 10.87
C LEU A 216 14.55 -10.13 9.80
N ARG A 217 13.96 -11.25 10.22
CA ARG A 217 13.25 -12.13 9.29
C ARG A 217 11.93 -11.49 8.84
N PRO A 218 11.62 -11.52 7.54
CA PRO A 218 10.31 -11.13 7.03
C PRO A 218 9.15 -11.96 7.58
#